data_ed3fb963857df56c0322209129081b89
#
_entry.id   ed3fb963857df56c0322209129081b89
#
_cell.length_a   1.000
_cell.length_b   1.000
_cell.length_c   1.000
_cell.angle_alpha   90.00
_cell.angle_beta   90.00
_cell.angle_gamma   90.00
#
_symmetry.space_group_name_H-M   'P 1'
#
loop_
_entity.id
_entity.type
_entity.pdbx_description
1 polymer ?
#
loop_
_entity_poly.entity_id
_entity_poly.type
_entity_poly.pdbx_seq_one_letter_code
_entity_poly.pdbx_strand_id
1 'polypeptide(L)'
;MGCKILVTDLDGTLLDRSGSVSFGNRQAIALAKDSGIEVVFATGRSWLECRSNSQDVLGTGMVISAGGAALHDIESGRCEDRIVISHDLVSHCTESLIRHGHLAHLLKDSTQAGYDYLLVGDAQLDAASRWWFGVHPVTTRSVPQLNDDASERSAQLEHVLRVGTVAIASELALVAEA
;
A
#
# COMPACT_ATOMS: atom_id res chain seq x y z
N MET A 1 14.35 27.17 -16.81
CA MET A 1 13.41 26.61 -15.80
C MET A 1 14.15 25.50 -15.06
N GLY A 2 14.31 25.59 -13.73
CA GLY A 2 14.91 24.52 -12.92
C GLY A 2 13.86 23.47 -12.51
N CYS A 3 14.32 22.26 -12.16
CA CYS A 3 13.50 21.23 -11.54
C CYS A 3 12.95 21.78 -10.21
N LYS A 4 11.65 21.60 -9.95
CA LYS A 4 11.00 22.05 -8.71
C LYS A 4 10.54 20.91 -7.83
N ILE A 5 10.31 19.74 -8.41
CA ILE A 5 9.85 18.56 -7.72
C ILE A 5 10.69 17.37 -8.19
N LEU A 6 11.15 16.57 -7.23
CA LEU A 6 11.81 15.29 -7.44
C LEU A 6 10.90 14.21 -6.86
N VAL A 7 10.39 13.33 -7.72
CA VAL A 7 9.60 12.16 -7.28
C VAL A 7 10.49 10.92 -7.37
N THR A 8 10.55 10.13 -6.30
CA THR A 8 11.36 8.90 -6.26
C THR A 8 10.59 7.74 -5.63
N ASP A 9 10.79 6.55 -6.17
CA ASP A 9 10.29 5.31 -5.60
C ASP A 9 11.16 4.87 -4.40
N LEU A 10 10.64 3.99 -3.58
CA LEU A 10 11.30 3.43 -2.41
C LEU A 10 11.98 2.09 -2.72
N ASP A 11 11.21 1.07 -3.06
CA ASP A 11 11.70 -0.30 -3.15
C ASP A 11 12.51 -0.54 -4.42
N GLY A 12 13.76 -1.00 -4.25
CA GLY A 12 14.67 -1.19 -5.39
C GLY A 12 15.22 0.10 -6.00
N THR A 13 14.86 1.27 -5.47
CA THR A 13 15.34 2.59 -5.94
C THR A 13 16.08 3.33 -4.81
N LEU A 14 15.36 3.77 -3.79
CA LEU A 14 15.92 4.55 -2.68
C LEU A 14 16.35 3.67 -1.52
N LEU A 15 15.60 2.59 -1.26
CA LEU A 15 15.88 1.64 -0.19
C LEU A 15 16.91 0.60 -0.64
N ASP A 16 17.85 0.29 0.24
CA ASP A 16 18.75 -0.83 0.10
C ASP A 16 18.08 -2.16 0.50
N ARG A 17 18.85 -3.25 0.44
CA ARG A 17 18.35 -4.59 0.80
C ARG A 17 17.95 -4.75 2.27
N SER A 18 18.36 -3.84 3.14
CA SER A 18 17.96 -3.80 4.55
C SER A 18 16.65 -3.02 4.78
N GLY A 19 16.08 -2.42 3.72
CA GLY A 19 14.91 -1.54 3.80
C GLY A 19 15.24 -0.14 4.31
N SER A 20 16.50 0.25 4.27
CA SER A 20 17.00 1.54 4.75
C SER A 20 17.46 2.45 3.61
N VAL A 21 17.35 3.76 3.82
CA VAL A 21 17.91 4.74 2.88
C VAL A 21 19.38 4.94 3.19
N SER A 22 20.26 4.72 2.20
CA SER A 22 21.71 4.86 2.37
C SER A 22 22.11 6.28 2.76
N PHE A 23 23.26 6.42 3.41
CA PHE A 23 23.80 7.73 3.79
C PHE A 23 23.95 8.66 2.56
N GLY A 24 24.44 8.14 1.43
CA GLY A 24 24.57 8.92 0.20
C GLY A 24 23.23 9.42 -0.36
N ASN A 25 22.21 8.57 -0.35
CA ASN A 25 20.86 8.96 -0.77
C ASN A 25 20.25 10.00 0.17
N ARG A 26 20.45 9.89 1.49
CA ARG A 26 20.02 10.92 2.46
C ARG A 26 20.69 12.27 2.21
N GLN A 27 21.99 12.28 1.94
CA GLN A 27 22.71 13.52 1.59
C GLN A 27 22.20 14.12 0.29
N ALA A 28 21.95 13.31 -0.75
CA ALA A 28 21.43 13.80 -2.03
C ALA A 28 20.02 14.41 -1.87
N ILE A 29 19.15 13.79 -1.07
CA ILE A 29 17.82 14.32 -0.74
C ILE A 29 17.95 15.67 0.01
N ALA A 30 18.81 15.74 1.01
CA ALA A 30 19.05 16.99 1.75
C ALA A 30 19.52 18.12 0.83
N LEU A 31 20.48 17.85 -0.05
CA LEU A 31 20.97 18.82 -1.04
C LEU A 31 19.88 19.28 -2.00
N ALA A 32 18.99 18.37 -2.45
CA ALA A 32 17.86 18.72 -3.29
C ALA A 32 16.90 19.68 -2.55
N LYS A 33 16.54 19.37 -1.30
CA LYS A 33 15.69 20.22 -0.45
C LYS A 33 16.33 21.59 -0.20
N ASP A 34 17.60 21.63 0.14
CA ASP A 34 18.35 22.88 0.35
C ASP A 34 18.42 23.76 -0.92
N SER A 35 18.33 23.12 -2.10
CA SER A 35 18.27 23.79 -3.40
C SER A 35 16.85 24.24 -3.77
N GLY A 36 15.87 24.11 -2.87
CA GLY A 36 14.48 24.48 -3.10
C GLY A 36 13.72 23.50 -4.00
N ILE A 37 14.19 22.25 -4.11
CA ILE A 37 13.49 21.18 -4.82
C ILE A 37 12.62 20.43 -3.79
N GLU A 38 11.31 20.34 -4.05
CA GLU A 38 10.42 19.50 -3.26
C GLU A 38 10.69 18.02 -3.57
N VAL A 39 10.87 17.19 -2.55
CA VAL A 39 11.10 15.75 -2.71
C VAL A 39 9.87 15.00 -2.24
N VAL A 40 9.32 14.17 -3.12
CA VAL A 40 8.11 13.37 -2.90
C VAL A 40 8.46 11.89 -3.08
N PHE A 41 8.07 11.05 -2.14
CA PHE A 41 8.12 9.60 -2.35
C PHE A 41 6.86 9.12 -3.05
N ALA A 42 7.03 8.19 -4.00
CA ALA A 42 5.91 7.51 -4.67
C ALA A 42 6.16 6.01 -4.60
N THR A 43 5.28 5.28 -3.91
CA THR A 43 5.52 3.87 -3.60
C THR A 43 4.26 3.01 -3.71
N GLY A 44 4.43 1.73 -4.01
CA GLY A 44 3.38 0.72 -3.90
C GLY A 44 2.96 0.39 -2.47
N ARG A 45 3.77 0.76 -1.48
CA ARG A 45 3.49 0.52 -0.05
C ARG A 45 2.26 1.33 0.41
N SER A 46 1.54 0.81 1.41
CA SER A 46 0.56 1.61 2.16
C SER A 46 1.25 2.72 2.95
N TRP A 47 0.48 3.67 3.46
CA TRP A 47 1.01 4.73 4.33
C TRP A 47 1.75 4.17 5.55
N LEU A 48 1.16 3.20 6.26
CA LEU A 48 1.80 2.62 7.45
C LEU A 48 3.11 1.87 7.11
N GLU A 49 3.18 1.24 5.95
CA GLU A 49 4.37 0.53 5.49
C GLU A 49 5.53 1.45 5.08
N CYS A 50 5.24 2.69 4.67
CA CYS A 50 6.28 3.66 4.26
C CYS A 50 6.46 4.84 5.24
N ARG A 51 5.59 4.97 6.25
CA ARG A 51 5.55 6.12 7.16
C ARG A 51 6.90 6.39 7.84
N SER A 52 7.51 5.36 8.42
CA SER A 52 8.78 5.52 9.15
C SER A 52 9.90 6.03 8.24
N ASN A 53 10.02 5.47 7.03
CA ASN A 53 11.02 5.91 6.06
C ASN A 53 10.75 7.34 5.59
N SER A 54 9.48 7.69 5.37
CA SER A 54 9.09 9.04 4.94
C SER A 54 9.38 10.09 6.02
N GLN A 55 9.04 9.80 7.27
CA GLN A 55 9.30 10.68 8.40
C GLN A 55 10.79 10.82 8.69
N ASP A 56 11.54 9.73 8.66
CA ASP A 56 12.98 9.70 8.94
C ASP A 56 13.82 10.42 7.88
N VAL A 57 13.42 10.40 6.61
CA VAL A 57 14.20 10.95 5.49
C VAL A 57 13.72 12.32 5.04
N LEU A 58 12.43 12.50 4.92
CA LEU A 58 11.84 13.77 4.47
C LEU A 58 11.44 14.68 5.62
N GLY A 59 10.93 14.11 6.71
CA GLY A 59 10.41 14.82 7.88
C GLY A 59 9.07 15.50 7.62
N THR A 60 8.97 16.26 6.56
CA THR A 60 7.80 17.04 6.13
C THR A 60 7.51 16.86 4.65
N GLY A 61 6.32 17.25 4.20
CA GLY A 61 5.91 17.22 2.79
C GLY A 61 4.94 16.07 2.52
N MET A 62 4.91 15.60 1.28
CA MET A 62 3.89 14.66 0.81
C MET A 62 4.51 13.33 0.39
N VAL A 63 3.72 12.25 0.53
CA VAL A 63 4.02 10.93 -0.01
C VAL A 63 2.84 10.39 -0.80
N ILE A 64 3.12 9.87 -1.98
CA ILE A 64 2.17 9.14 -2.81
C ILE A 64 2.31 7.65 -2.46
N SER A 65 1.28 7.05 -1.90
CA SER A 65 1.28 5.68 -1.40
C SER A 65 0.24 4.79 -2.11
N ALA A 66 0.20 3.51 -1.76
CA ALA A 66 -0.75 2.53 -2.30
C ALA A 66 -0.74 2.46 -3.84
N GLY A 67 0.43 2.61 -4.49
CA GLY A 67 0.54 2.59 -5.94
C GLY A 67 -0.05 3.81 -6.64
N GLY A 68 -0.14 4.96 -5.98
CA GLY A 68 -0.73 6.18 -6.51
C GLY A 68 -2.15 6.45 -6.03
N ALA A 69 -2.74 5.53 -5.27
CA ALA A 69 -4.14 5.65 -4.84
C ALA A 69 -4.35 6.57 -3.64
N ALA A 70 -3.29 6.98 -2.94
CA ALA A 70 -3.43 7.87 -1.79
C ALA A 70 -2.27 8.87 -1.67
N LEU A 71 -2.58 10.09 -1.25
CA LEU A 71 -1.64 11.16 -0.97
C LEU A 71 -1.70 11.48 0.52
N HIS A 72 -0.57 11.38 1.21
CA HIS A 72 -0.48 11.63 2.65
C HIS A 72 0.45 12.77 2.97
N ASP A 73 0.04 13.62 3.91
CA ASP A 73 0.93 14.56 4.58
C ASP A 73 1.78 13.84 5.62
N ILE A 74 3.08 14.02 5.55
CA ILE A 74 4.06 13.25 6.35
C ILE A 74 4.01 13.64 7.83
N GLU A 75 3.80 14.93 8.14
CA GLU A 75 3.82 15.43 9.51
C GLU A 75 2.58 15.00 10.29
N SER A 76 1.41 15.25 9.72
CA SER A 76 0.12 14.93 10.35
C SER A 76 -0.26 13.46 10.19
N GLY A 77 0.24 12.78 9.17
CA GLY A 77 -0.16 11.44 8.77
C GLY A 77 -1.55 11.38 8.13
N ARG A 78 -2.15 12.53 7.81
CA ARG A 78 -3.48 12.60 7.20
C ARG A 78 -3.42 12.20 5.73
N CYS A 79 -4.46 11.49 5.29
CA CYS A 79 -4.72 11.27 3.88
C CYS A 79 -5.40 12.53 3.33
N GLU A 80 -4.68 13.28 2.49
CA GLU A 80 -5.17 14.53 1.90
C GLU A 80 -5.99 14.28 0.63
N ASP A 81 -5.66 13.24 -0.12
CA ASP A 81 -6.42 12.82 -1.31
C ASP A 81 -6.32 11.31 -1.51
N ARG A 82 -7.37 10.73 -2.09
CA ARG A 82 -7.43 9.29 -2.37
C ARG A 82 -8.36 8.96 -3.52
N ILE A 83 -8.03 7.89 -4.23
CA ILE A 83 -8.85 7.28 -5.25
C ILE A 83 -9.20 5.86 -4.79
N VAL A 84 -10.47 5.63 -4.49
CA VAL A 84 -10.97 4.32 -4.09
C VAL A 84 -11.47 3.54 -5.31
N ILE A 85 -11.34 2.22 -5.24
CA ILE A 85 -11.87 1.33 -6.27
C ILE A 85 -13.39 1.19 -6.06
N SER A 86 -14.16 1.12 -7.15
CA SER A 86 -15.61 0.92 -7.06
C SER A 86 -15.96 -0.43 -6.42
N HIS A 87 -17.08 -0.50 -5.70
CA HIS A 87 -17.54 -1.72 -5.03
C HIS A 87 -17.67 -2.91 -6.00
N ASP A 88 -18.21 -2.67 -7.19
CA ASP A 88 -18.37 -3.72 -8.21
C ASP A 88 -17.05 -4.32 -8.64
N LEU A 89 -16.02 -3.47 -8.86
CA LEU A 89 -14.70 -3.93 -9.26
C LEU A 89 -13.98 -4.65 -8.09
N VAL A 90 -14.08 -4.11 -6.86
CA VAL A 90 -13.52 -4.79 -5.67
C VAL A 90 -14.14 -6.17 -5.51
N SER A 91 -15.49 -6.26 -5.60
CA SER A 91 -16.22 -7.51 -5.49
C SER A 91 -15.78 -8.51 -6.56
N HIS A 92 -15.76 -8.07 -7.83
CA HIS A 92 -15.37 -8.91 -8.96
C HIS A 92 -13.95 -9.47 -8.81
N CYS A 93 -12.97 -8.61 -8.54
CA CYS A 93 -11.59 -9.04 -8.35
C CYS A 93 -11.42 -9.97 -7.14
N THR A 94 -12.07 -9.65 -6.01
CA THR A 94 -12.02 -10.48 -4.80
C THR A 94 -12.57 -11.87 -5.04
N GLU A 95 -13.76 -11.96 -5.63
CA GLU A 95 -14.41 -13.24 -5.94
C GLU A 95 -13.63 -14.05 -6.98
N SER A 96 -13.00 -13.36 -7.94
CA SER A 96 -12.14 -14.03 -8.91
C SER A 96 -10.91 -14.65 -8.25
N LEU A 97 -10.20 -13.90 -7.39
CA LEU A 97 -9.06 -14.43 -6.64
C LEU A 97 -9.44 -15.65 -5.79
N ILE A 98 -10.55 -15.55 -5.06
CA ILE A 98 -11.05 -16.66 -4.21
C ILE A 98 -11.37 -17.90 -5.05
N ARG A 99 -12.07 -17.74 -6.18
CA ARG A 99 -12.38 -18.87 -7.08
C ARG A 99 -11.14 -19.59 -7.60
N HIS A 100 -10.02 -18.88 -7.72
CA HIS A 100 -8.73 -19.47 -8.14
C HIS A 100 -7.88 -19.94 -6.95
N GLY A 101 -8.45 -20.00 -5.73
CA GLY A 101 -7.79 -20.54 -4.54
C GLY A 101 -6.83 -19.55 -3.85
N HIS A 102 -6.90 -18.28 -4.19
CA HIS A 102 -6.05 -17.25 -3.58
C HIS A 102 -6.74 -16.52 -2.44
N LEU A 103 -5.97 -16.09 -1.45
CA LEU A 103 -6.42 -15.14 -0.43
C LEU A 103 -6.39 -13.72 -1.02
N ALA A 104 -7.53 -13.06 -1.06
CA ALA A 104 -7.60 -11.68 -1.53
C ALA A 104 -7.17 -10.71 -0.42
N HIS A 105 -6.27 -9.80 -0.72
CA HIS A 105 -5.78 -8.74 0.16
C HIS A 105 -6.37 -7.41 -0.29
N LEU A 106 -7.32 -6.87 0.45
CA LEU A 106 -7.94 -5.58 0.19
C LEU A 106 -7.26 -4.52 1.08
N LEU A 107 -6.36 -3.73 0.49
CA LEU A 107 -5.77 -2.59 1.18
C LEU A 107 -6.81 -1.48 1.34
N LYS A 108 -7.01 -1.04 2.56
CA LYS A 108 -7.98 0.00 2.94
C LYS A 108 -7.30 1.35 3.17
N ASP A 109 -8.06 2.42 3.02
CA ASP A 109 -7.71 3.66 3.71
C ASP A 109 -8.00 3.47 5.20
N SER A 110 -6.94 3.20 5.97
CA SER A 110 -7.07 2.89 7.40
C SER A 110 -7.61 4.05 8.23
N THR A 111 -7.49 5.28 7.74
CA THR A 111 -8.04 6.48 8.43
C THR A 111 -9.57 6.48 8.43
N GLN A 112 -10.19 5.81 7.46
CA GLN A 112 -11.63 5.68 7.32
C GLN A 112 -12.14 4.31 7.77
N ALA A 113 -11.44 3.24 7.39
CA ALA A 113 -11.84 1.87 7.71
C ALA A 113 -11.49 1.44 9.15
N GLY A 114 -10.51 2.10 9.79
CA GLY A 114 -10.02 1.75 11.13
C GLY A 114 -9.11 0.51 11.16
N TYR A 115 -8.73 -0.03 10.01
CA TYR A 115 -7.75 -1.12 9.83
C TYR A 115 -7.17 -1.07 8.41
N ASP A 116 -6.03 -1.74 8.19
CA ASP A 116 -5.26 -1.60 6.95
C ASP A 116 -5.63 -2.60 5.88
N TYR A 117 -5.83 -3.87 6.25
CA TYR A 117 -6.15 -4.93 5.30
C TYR A 117 -7.37 -5.73 5.71
N LEU A 118 -8.29 -5.93 4.75
CA LEU A 118 -9.27 -6.99 4.80
C LEU A 118 -8.74 -8.17 3.98
N LEU A 119 -8.57 -9.32 4.63
CA LEU A 119 -8.18 -10.57 4.00
C LEU A 119 -9.45 -11.38 3.76
N VAL A 120 -9.72 -11.74 2.51
CA VAL A 120 -10.95 -12.45 2.12
C VAL A 120 -10.59 -13.78 1.48
N GLY A 121 -11.12 -14.86 2.03
CA GLY A 121 -10.90 -16.23 1.57
C GLY A 121 -10.45 -17.16 2.69
N ASP A 122 -10.55 -18.48 2.43
CA ASP A 122 -10.14 -19.55 3.36
C ASP A 122 -8.66 -19.95 3.18
N ALA A 123 -7.99 -19.46 2.13
CA ALA A 123 -6.59 -19.73 1.90
C ALA A 123 -5.73 -19.17 3.02
N GLN A 124 -4.69 -19.92 3.40
CA GLN A 124 -3.76 -19.46 4.43
C GLN A 124 -2.83 -18.38 3.87
N LEU A 125 -2.47 -17.42 4.72
CA LEU A 125 -1.40 -16.48 4.41
C LEU A 125 -0.14 -17.25 4.02
N ASP A 126 0.43 -16.93 2.88
CA ASP A 126 1.73 -17.43 2.46
C ASP A 126 2.87 -16.91 3.37
N ALA A 127 4.06 -17.48 3.21
CA ALA A 127 5.20 -17.14 4.05
C ALA A 127 5.66 -15.67 3.87
N ALA A 128 5.56 -15.14 2.65
CA ALA A 128 5.98 -13.77 2.36
C ALA A 128 5.00 -12.76 2.98
N SER A 129 3.69 -13.01 2.87
CA SER A 129 2.66 -12.18 3.52
C SER A 129 2.77 -12.20 5.04
N ARG A 130 3.00 -13.38 5.64
CA ARG A 130 3.22 -13.48 7.10
C ARG A 130 4.46 -12.69 7.55
N TRP A 131 5.55 -12.80 6.80
CA TRP A 131 6.76 -12.01 7.08
C TRP A 131 6.49 -10.52 6.95
N TRP A 132 5.86 -10.08 5.85
CA TRP A 132 5.56 -8.68 5.57
C TRP A 132 4.70 -8.04 6.66
N PHE A 133 3.59 -8.69 7.03
CA PHE A 133 2.71 -8.20 8.10
C PHE A 133 3.35 -8.29 9.50
N GLY A 134 4.38 -9.13 9.66
CA GLY A 134 5.15 -9.20 10.91
C GLY A 134 6.17 -8.08 11.09
N VAL A 135 6.69 -7.50 9.99
CA VAL A 135 7.69 -6.43 10.05
C VAL A 135 7.09 -5.02 9.90
N HIS A 136 5.85 -4.92 9.46
CA HIS A 136 5.13 -3.65 9.36
C HIS A 136 3.98 -3.60 10.38
N PRO A 137 3.72 -2.44 11.00
CA PRO A 137 2.69 -2.28 12.03
C PRO A 137 1.28 -2.19 11.43
N VAL A 138 0.93 -3.13 10.54
CA VAL A 138 -0.38 -3.16 9.88
C VAL A 138 -1.41 -3.92 10.70
N THR A 139 -2.66 -3.46 10.63
CA THR A 139 -3.82 -4.11 11.24
C THR A 139 -4.61 -4.87 10.19
N THR A 140 -4.98 -6.11 10.49
CA THR A 140 -5.70 -6.97 9.56
C THR A 140 -7.02 -7.45 10.13
N ARG A 141 -8.02 -7.63 9.27
CA ARG A 141 -9.24 -8.39 9.53
C ARG A 141 -9.36 -9.51 8.51
N SER A 142 -9.93 -10.64 8.91
CA SER A 142 -10.10 -11.79 8.00
C SER A 142 -11.54 -12.25 7.99
N VAL A 143 -12.04 -12.57 6.79
CA VAL A 143 -13.36 -13.15 6.56
C VAL A 143 -13.25 -14.24 5.51
N PRO A 144 -14.04 -15.34 5.59
CA PRO A 144 -13.96 -16.43 4.62
C PRO A 144 -14.47 -16.03 3.23
N GLN A 145 -15.40 -15.08 3.18
CA GLN A 145 -15.99 -14.54 1.95
C GLN A 145 -16.54 -13.14 2.20
N LEU A 146 -16.87 -12.42 1.13
CA LEU A 146 -17.64 -11.18 1.25
C LEU A 146 -19.04 -11.53 1.77
N ASN A 147 -19.56 -10.68 2.68
CA ASN A 147 -20.85 -10.95 3.34
C ASN A 147 -22.01 -10.92 2.34
N ASP A 148 -23.02 -11.77 2.55
CA ASP A 148 -24.23 -11.78 1.73
C ASP A 148 -25.20 -10.66 2.13
N ASP A 149 -25.15 -10.17 3.39
CA ASP A 149 -25.89 -8.98 3.82
C ASP A 149 -25.34 -7.73 3.11
N ALA A 150 -26.23 -6.99 2.47
CA ALA A 150 -25.86 -5.86 1.61
C ALA A 150 -25.15 -4.72 2.39
N SER A 151 -25.52 -4.47 3.64
CA SER A 151 -24.93 -3.42 4.47
C SER A 151 -23.53 -3.80 4.93
N GLU A 152 -23.36 -5.05 5.41
CA GLU A 152 -22.06 -5.56 5.84
C GLU A 152 -21.11 -5.72 4.65
N ARG A 153 -21.63 -6.20 3.51
CA ARG A 153 -20.87 -6.26 2.25
C ARG A 153 -20.40 -4.88 1.81
N SER A 154 -21.27 -3.87 1.84
CA SER A 154 -20.89 -2.49 1.53
C SER A 154 -19.74 -2.02 2.41
N ALA A 155 -19.81 -2.23 3.73
CA ALA A 155 -18.74 -1.87 4.65
C ALA A 155 -17.42 -2.61 4.37
N GLN A 156 -17.49 -3.86 3.89
CA GLN A 156 -16.31 -4.61 3.46
C GLN A 156 -15.69 -4.05 2.18
N LEU A 157 -16.49 -3.48 1.28
CA LEU A 157 -16.05 -2.97 -0.02
C LEU A 157 -15.65 -1.47 0.03
N GLU A 158 -16.08 -0.72 1.04
CA GLU A 158 -15.75 0.69 1.18
C GLU A 158 -14.26 0.93 1.45
N HIS A 159 -13.77 2.09 1.02
CA HIS A 159 -12.41 2.59 1.28
C HIS A 159 -11.29 1.68 0.78
N VAL A 160 -11.51 0.85 -0.24
CA VAL A 160 -10.49 -0.01 -0.83
C VAL A 160 -9.63 0.77 -1.81
N LEU A 161 -8.32 0.79 -1.56
CA LEU A 161 -7.32 1.46 -2.40
C LEU A 161 -6.63 0.49 -3.38
N ARG A 162 -6.54 -0.79 -3.01
CA ARG A 162 -5.91 -1.84 -3.82
C ARG A 162 -6.52 -3.19 -3.49
N VAL A 163 -6.75 -4.00 -4.53
CA VAL A 163 -7.03 -5.44 -4.42
C VAL A 163 -5.84 -6.20 -4.97
N GLY A 164 -5.43 -7.27 -4.31
CA GLY A 164 -4.32 -8.10 -4.77
C GLY A 164 -4.23 -9.41 -4.00
N THR A 165 -3.26 -10.19 -4.35
CA THR A 165 -2.86 -11.39 -3.63
C THR A 165 -1.35 -11.51 -3.65
N VAL A 166 -0.79 -12.39 -2.83
CA VAL A 166 0.61 -12.81 -2.89
C VAL A 166 0.63 -14.28 -3.27
N ALA A 167 1.37 -14.58 -4.33
CA ALA A 167 1.54 -15.93 -4.84
C ALA A 167 3.01 -16.22 -5.13
N ILE A 168 3.40 -17.47 -5.13
CA ILE A 168 4.75 -17.88 -5.55
C ILE A 168 4.91 -17.67 -7.07
N ALA A 169 6.14 -17.45 -7.53
CA ALA A 169 6.42 -17.10 -8.93
C ALA A 169 5.86 -18.11 -9.95
N SER A 170 5.76 -19.39 -9.58
CA SER A 170 5.18 -20.44 -10.42
C SER A 170 3.65 -20.32 -10.59
N GLU A 171 2.97 -19.54 -9.76
CA GLU A 171 1.51 -19.33 -9.79
C GLU A 171 1.12 -17.99 -10.42
N LEU A 172 2.09 -17.12 -10.75
CA LEU A 172 1.82 -15.78 -11.28
C LEU A 172 0.97 -15.80 -12.56
N ALA A 173 1.13 -16.80 -13.42
CA ALA A 173 0.31 -16.94 -14.62
C ALA A 173 -1.17 -17.16 -14.27
N LEU A 174 -1.46 -17.98 -13.26
CA LEU A 174 -2.83 -18.27 -12.79
C LEU A 174 -3.46 -17.02 -12.15
N VAL A 175 -2.68 -16.22 -11.44
CA VAL A 175 -3.15 -14.95 -10.86
C VAL A 175 -3.49 -13.93 -11.94
N ALA A 176 -2.73 -13.89 -13.03
CA ALA A 176 -2.97 -12.96 -14.14
C ALA A 176 -4.24 -13.31 -14.95
N GLU A 177 -4.72 -14.55 -14.85
CA GLU A 177 -5.95 -15.01 -15.50
C GLU A 177 -7.20 -14.80 -14.61
N ALA A 178 -7.01 -14.51 -13.31
CA ALA A 178 -8.08 -14.29 -12.34
C ALA A 178 -8.63 -12.85 -12.39
#